data_4c9252afad93a95966d9f888be8529b0
#
_entry.id   4c9252afad93a95966d9f888be8529b0
#
_cell.length_a   1.000
_cell.length_b   1.000
_cell.length_c   1.000
_cell.angle_alpha   90.00
_cell.angle_beta   90.00
_cell.angle_gamma   90.00
#
_symmetry.space_group_name_H-M   'P 1'
#
loop_
_entity.id
_entity.type
_entity.pdbx_description
1 polymer ?
#
loop_
_entity_poly.entity_id
_entity_poly.type
_entity_poly.pdbx_seq_one_letter_code
_entity_poly.pdbx_strand_id
1 'polypeptide(L)'
;MLESKKEALLSELVAQLCAERNFAFPQVQGFDELWQHFRALVNTREPAPISPFWLEKQDELLSGLLAEGGISSLDDAAVSPLNPRIRLWQGDITRLAVDGIVNAANSQMLGCWQPGHFCIDNAIHTFAGVQLRLECAQLMQAQGHEEPTGHAKITGGYNL
;
A
#
# COMPACT_ATOMS: atom_id res chain seq x y z
N MET A 1 2.10 18.18 -3.41
CA MET A 1 2.37 18.61 -1.98
C MET A 1 3.75 19.27 -1.93
N LEU A 2 4.00 20.24 -1.02
CA LEU A 2 5.34 20.81 -0.86
C LEU A 2 6.32 19.74 -0.35
N GLU A 3 7.54 19.71 -0.83
CA GLU A 3 8.57 18.72 -0.46
C GLU A 3 8.79 18.67 1.06
N SER A 4 8.97 19.85 1.68
CA SER A 4 9.15 19.96 3.13
C SER A 4 7.96 19.38 3.94
N LYS A 5 6.74 19.45 3.41
CA LYS A 5 5.56 18.88 4.06
C LYS A 5 5.55 17.36 3.96
N LYS A 6 5.95 16.81 2.81
CA LYS A 6 6.07 15.35 2.64
C LYS A 6 7.09 14.74 3.58
N GLU A 7 8.26 15.37 3.67
CA GLU A 7 9.32 14.90 4.57
C GLU A 7 8.88 14.99 6.04
N ALA A 8 8.18 16.05 6.44
CA ALA A 8 7.69 16.20 7.80
C ALA A 8 6.66 15.11 8.15
N LEU A 9 5.66 14.88 7.31
CA LEU A 9 4.67 13.81 7.49
C LEU A 9 5.35 12.43 7.58
N LEU A 10 6.24 12.17 6.63
CA LEU A 10 6.95 10.89 6.57
C LEU A 10 7.83 10.66 7.80
N SER A 11 8.52 11.71 8.28
CA SER A 11 9.35 11.65 9.49
C SER A 11 8.52 11.32 10.74
N GLU A 12 7.35 11.93 10.90
CA GLU A 12 6.46 11.65 12.03
C GLU A 12 5.90 10.21 11.97
N LEU A 13 5.52 9.74 10.78
CA LEU A 13 5.04 8.37 10.56
C LEU A 13 6.12 7.33 10.90
N VAL A 14 7.35 7.54 10.40
CA VAL A 14 8.49 6.67 10.69
C VAL A 14 8.85 6.68 12.17
N ALA A 15 8.86 7.85 12.81
CA ALA A 15 9.17 7.96 14.23
C ALA A 15 8.22 7.12 15.10
N GLN A 16 6.92 7.14 14.81
CA GLN A 16 5.95 6.34 15.55
C GLN A 16 6.11 4.84 15.27
N LEU A 17 6.34 4.43 14.02
CA LEU A 17 6.59 3.01 13.68
C LEU A 17 7.88 2.48 14.32
N CYS A 18 8.91 3.31 14.43
CA CYS A 18 10.11 2.97 15.17
C CYS A 18 9.83 2.82 16.68
N ALA A 19 9.06 3.75 17.25
CA ALA A 19 8.69 3.70 18.68
C ALA A 19 7.87 2.44 19.03
N GLU A 20 6.94 2.01 18.15
CA GLU A 20 6.17 0.76 18.34
C GLU A 20 7.08 -0.48 18.54
N ARG A 21 8.29 -0.45 17.97
CA ARG A 21 9.22 -1.59 17.96
C ARG A 21 10.48 -1.37 18.81
N ASN A 22 10.55 -0.26 19.53
CA ASN A 22 11.76 0.16 20.25
C ASN A 22 13.00 0.29 19.33
N PHE A 23 12.80 0.71 18.08
CA PHE A 23 13.88 1.00 17.16
C PHE A 23 14.30 2.46 17.28
N ALA A 24 15.59 2.72 17.07
CA ALA A 24 16.07 4.09 16.90
C ALA A 24 15.54 4.68 15.58
N PHE A 25 15.26 5.99 15.58
CA PHE A 25 14.94 6.70 14.35
C PHE A 25 16.15 6.64 13.38
N PRO A 26 15.94 6.34 12.09
CA PRO A 26 17.04 6.19 11.15
C PRO A 26 17.80 7.50 10.93
N GLN A 27 19.11 7.44 10.84
CA GLN A 27 19.97 8.58 10.50
C GLN A 27 20.10 8.67 8.99
N VAL A 28 19.08 9.24 8.35
CA VAL A 28 18.96 9.35 6.89
C VAL A 28 18.70 10.79 6.48
N GLN A 29 18.96 11.12 5.21
CA GLN A 29 18.73 12.45 4.66
C GLN A 29 17.80 12.40 3.46
N GLY A 30 16.81 13.28 3.48
CA GLY A 30 15.87 13.48 2.38
C GLY A 30 14.76 12.42 2.33
N PHE A 31 13.80 12.72 1.45
CA PHE A 31 12.57 11.97 1.33
C PHE A 31 12.81 10.52 0.89
N ASP A 32 13.66 10.27 -0.09
CA ASP A 32 13.80 8.94 -0.71
C ASP A 32 14.35 7.89 0.27
N GLU A 33 15.40 8.24 1.05
CA GLU A 33 15.93 7.33 2.05
C GLU A 33 14.92 7.07 3.17
N LEU A 34 14.24 8.12 3.63
CA LEU A 34 13.21 7.99 4.66
C LEU A 34 12.01 7.17 4.17
N TRP A 35 11.63 7.33 2.89
CA TRP A 35 10.58 6.52 2.24
C TRP A 35 10.93 5.02 2.20
N GLN A 36 12.18 4.66 1.93
CA GLN A 36 12.59 3.26 1.99
C GLN A 36 12.47 2.68 3.41
N HIS A 37 12.80 3.46 4.44
CA HIS A 37 12.58 3.06 5.83
C HIS A 37 11.09 2.92 6.16
N PHE A 38 10.27 3.87 5.77
CA PHE A 38 8.81 3.77 5.91
C PHE A 38 8.27 2.49 5.30
N ARG A 39 8.61 2.22 4.02
CA ARG A 39 8.22 0.99 3.33
C ARG A 39 8.63 -0.25 4.11
N ALA A 40 9.89 -0.34 4.53
CA ALA A 40 10.39 -1.48 5.29
C ALA A 40 9.61 -1.70 6.60
N LEU A 41 9.28 -0.61 7.30
CA LEU A 41 8.53 -0.65 8.55
C LEU A 41 7.07 -1.09 8.35
N VAL A 42 6.35 -0.52 7.37
CA VAL A 42 4.95 -0.90 7.10
C VAL A 42 4.85 -2.30 6.51
N ASN A 43 5.82 -2.73 5.68
CA ASN A 43 5.82 -4.08 5.11
C ASN A 43 6.00 -5.18 6.17
N THR A 44 6.65 -4.87 7.27
CA THR A 44 6.93 -5.81 8.37
C THR A 44 6.12 -5.49 9.64
N ARG A 45 5.15 -4.58 9.56
CA ARG A 45 4.29 -4.26 10.69
C ARG A 45 3.23 -5.34 10.87
N GLU A 46 3.12 -5.87 12.10
CA GLU A 46 2.03 -6.77 12.45
C GLU A 46 0.65 -6.09 12.26
N PRO A 47 -0.39 -6.85 11.90
CA PRO A 47 -1.74 -6.31 11.69
C PRO A 47 -2.37 -5.94 13.05
N ALA A 48 -2.06 -4.76 13.53
CA ALA A 48 -2.57 -4.21 14.78
C ALA A 48 -3.22 -2.84 14.53
N PRO A 49 -4.26 -2.48 15.32
CA PRO A 49 -4.80 -1.13 15.28
C PRO A 49 -3.72 -0.07 15.50
N ILE A 50 -3.93 1.10 14.90
CA ILE A 50 -3.07 2.28 15.08
C ILE A 50 -3.97 3.49 15.31
N SER A 51 -3.42 4.59 15.84
CA SER A 51 -4.24 5.76 16.17
C SER A 51 -4.87 6.38 14.92
N PRO A 52 -6.12 6.90 15.00
CA PRO A 52 -6.75 7.62 13.89
C PRO A 52 -5.88 8.78 13.38
N PHE A 53 -5.23 9.49 14.28
CA PHE A 53 -4.33 10.60 13.94
C PHE A 53 -3.13 10.16 13.08
N TRP A 54 -2.59 8.96 13.33
CA TRP A 54 -1.54 8.39 12.47
C TRP A 54 -2.09 8.02 11.09
N LEU A 55 -3.30 7.44 11.04
CA LEU A 55 -3.94 7.10 9.79
C LEU A 55 -4.21 8.34 8.92
N GLU A 56 -4.72 9.41 9.51
CA GLU A 56 -4.94 10.69 8.80
C GLU A 56 -3.66 11.19 8.14
N LYS A 57 -2.53 11.13 8.83
CA LYS A 57 -1.22 11.54 8.28
C LYS A 57 -0.74 10.60 7.18
N GLN A 58 -0.91 9.29 7.37
CA GLN A 58 -0.58 8.30 6.33
C GLN A 58 -1.42 8.57 5.08
N ASP A 59 -2.72 8.75 5.24
CA ASP A 59 -3.65 8.96 4.13
C ASP A 59 -3.34 10.29 3.41
N GLU A 60 -3.00 11.35 4.13
CA GLU A 60 -2.53 12.61 3.53
C GLU A 60 -1.24 12.43 2.72
N LEU A 61 -0.27 11.68 3.25
CA LEU A 61 0.99 11.39 2.55
C LEU A 61 0.74 10.57 1.30
N LEU A 62 0.05 9.44 1.41
CA LEU A 62 -0.17 8.49 0.30
C LEU A 62 -1.02 9.11 -0.82
N SER A 63 -2.11 9.79 -0.47
CA SER A 63 -2.94 10.53 -1.43
C SER A 63 -2.14 11.63 -2.13
N GLY A 64 -1.27 12.33 -1.41
CA GLY A 64 -0.38 13.34 -1.98
C GLY A 64 0.63 12.77 -2.97
N LEU A 65 1.24 11.63 -2.66
CA LEU A 65 2.18 10.93 -3.55
C LEU A 65 1.46 10.41 -4.81
N LEU A 66 0.26 9.88 -4.64
CA LEU A 66 -0.57 9.43 -5.76
C LEU A 66 -0.90 10.59 -6.71
N ALA A 67 -1.35 11.72 -6.17
CA ALA A 67 -1.66 12.92 -6.96
C ALA A 67 -0.44 13.49 -7.69
N GLU A 68 0.73 13.53 -7.06
CA GLU A 68 1.98 14.00 -7.69
C GLU A 68 2.45 13.09 -8.80
N GLY A 69 2.33 11.80 -8.61
CA GLY A 69 2.75 10.83 -9.61
C GLY A 69 1.83 10.75 -10.83
N GLY A 70 0.62 11.36 -10.76
CA GLY A 70 -0.43 11.30 -11.77
C GLY A 70 -1.26 10.02 -11.70
N ILE A 71 -2.51 10.11 -12.04
CA ILE A 71 -3.46 9.00 -12.09
C ILE A 71 -3.75 8.69 -13.55
N SER A 72 -3.60 7.42 -13.95
CA SER A 72 -3.95 6.95 -15.29
C SER A 72 -5.43 6.57 -15.36
N SER A 73 -6.07 6.85 -16.49
CA SER A 73 -7.46 6.46 -16.75
C SER A 73 -7.52 5.25 -17.70
N LEU A 74 -8.70 4.64 -17.79
CA LEU A 74 -8.95 3.61 -18.80
C LEU A 74 -8.89 4.14 -20.25
N ASP A 75 -8.99 5.45 -20.43
CA ASP A 75 -8.86 6.08 -21.75
C ASP A 75 -7.42 5.96 -22.29
N ASP A 76 -6.45 5.85 -21.39
CA ASP A 76 -5.04 5.63 -21.73
C ASP A 76 -4.75 4.19 -22.16
N ALA A 77 -5.70 3.27 -21.98
CA ALA A 77 -5.53 1.84 -22.24
C ALA A 77 -5.99 1.44 -23.64
N ALA A 78 -5.15 0.69 -24.36
CA ALA A 78 -5.46 0.20 -25.69
C ALA A 78 -6.62 -0.81 -25.69
N VAL A 79 -7.58 -0.67 -26.61
CA VAL A 79 -8.68 -1.62 -26.78
C VAL A 79 -8.12 -2.92 -27.36
N SER A 80 -8.48 -4.05 -26.76
CA SER A 80 -8.14 -5.36 -27.30
C SER A 80 -8.87 -5.63 -28.63
N PRO A 81 -8.19 -6.11 -29.69
CA PRO A 81 -8.83 -6.47 -30.93
C PRO A 81 -9.77 -7.69 -30.81
N LEU A 82 -9.63 -8.47 -29.75
CA LEU A 82 -10.44 -9.67 -29.52
C LEU A 82 -11.78 -9.39 -28.85
N ASN A 83 -11.83 -8.34 -28.02
CA ASN A 83 -13.04 -7.98 -27.31
C ASN A 83 -12.99 -6.50 -26.89
N PRO A 84 -13.95 -5.65 -27.31
CA PRO A 84 -13.95 -4.23 -26.99
C PRO A 84 -14.15 -3.91 -25.49
N ARG A 85 -14.54 -4.88 -24.68
CA ARG A 85 -14.64 -4.75 -23.23
C ARG A 85 -13.31 -4.99 -22.51
N ILE A 86 -12.29 -5.48 -23.23
CA ILE A 86 -10.96 -5.73 -22.69
C ILE A 86 -10.04 -4.59 -23.08
N ARG A 87 -9.32 -4.07 -22.11
CA ARG A 87 -8.29 -3.04 -22.29
C ARG A 87 -6.92 -3.63 -21.96
N LEU A 88 -5.91 -3.23 -22.71
CA LEU A 88 -4.51 -3.56 -22.45
C LEU A 88 -3.80 -2.31 -21.97
N TRP A 89 -3.28 -2.38 -20.77
CA TRP A 89 -2.56 -1.27 -20.14
C TRP A 89 -1.30 -1.79 -19.46
N GLN A 90 -0.25 -0.97 -19.46
CA GLN A 90 0.99 -1.27 -18.77
C GLN A 90 1.41 -0.06 -17.95
N GLY A 91 1.55 -0.23 -16.66
CA GLY A 91 1.92 0.84 -15.75
C GLY A 91 1.84 0.40 -14.29
N ASP A 92 1.85 1.37 -13.39
CA ASP A 92 1.69 1.14 -11.96
C ASP A 92 0.20 1.04 -11.60
N ILE A 93 -0.26 -0.18 -11.29
CA ILE A 93 -1.67 -0.47 -10.99
C ILE A 93 -2.20 0.31 -9.77
N THR A 94 -1.32 0.74 -8.85
CA THR A 94 -1.70 1.55 -7.70
C THR A 94 -2.13 2.97 -8.07
N ARG A 95 -1.95 3.34 -9.34
CA ARG A 95 -2.25 4.66 -9.91
C ARG A 95 -3.29 4.63 -11.03
N LEU A 96 -3.99 3.50 -11.18
CA LEU A 96 -5.01 3.33 -12.21
C LEU A 96 -6.39 3.62 -11.64
N ALA A 97 -7.11 4.60 -12.22
CA ALA A 97 -8.47 4.96 -11.82
C ALA A 97 -9.47 3.89 -12.27
N VAL A 98 -9.73 2.92 -11.43
CA VAL A 98 -10.68 1.81 -11.65
C VAL A 98 -11.44 1.49 -10.36
N ASP A 99 -12.58 0.80 -10.49
CA ASP A 99 -13.42 0.44 -9.34
C ASP A 99 -12.83 -0.69 -8.48
N GLY A 100 -11.86 -1.42 -8.99
CA GLY A 100 -11.19 -2.49 -8.25
C GLY A 100 -9.97 -3.02 -8.99
N ILE A 101 -9.02 -3.55 -8.23
CA ILE A 101 -7.81 -4.21 -8.73
C ILE A 101 -7.69 -5.61 -8.12
N VAL A 102 -6.94 -6.48 -8.79
CA VAL A 102 -6.62 -7.81 -8.25
C VAL A 102 -5.20 -7.82 -7.73
N ASN A 103 -5.04 -8.12 -6.45
CA ASN A 103 -3.74 -8.39 -5.85
C ASN A 103 -3.39 -9.88 -5.97
N ALA A 104 -2.25 -10.19 -6.57
CA ALA A 104 -1.67 -11.54 -6.57
C ALA A 104 -1.04 -11.85 -5.20
N ALA A 105 -1.90 -12.02 -4.20
CA ALA A 105 -1.53 -12.24 -2.81
C ALA A 105 -1.03 -13.67 -2.56
N ASN A 106 -0.33 -13.87 -1.45
CA ASN A 106 -0.04 -15.20 -0.91
C ASN A 106 -1.26 -15.78 -0.17
N SER A 107 -1.21 -17.06 0.19
CA SER A 107 -2.31 -17.77 0.88
C SER A 107 -2.66 -17.20 2.26
N GLN A 108 -1.77 -16.47 2.89
CA GLN A 108 -2.00 -15.80 4.16
C GLN A 108 -2.78 -14.48 4.00
N MET A 109 -2.81 -13.90 2.81
CA MET A 109 -3.46 -12.63 2.47
C MET A 109 -2.91 -11.40 3.23
N LEU A 110 -1.80 -11.54 3.95
CA LEU A 110 -1.24 -10.51 4.83
C LEU A 110 -0.18 -9.60 4.16
N GLY A 111 -0.08 -9.68 2.84
CA GLY A 111 0.92 -8.94 2.08
C GLY A 111 2.31 -9.57 2.13
N CYS A 112 3.24 -8.98 1.41
CA CYS A 112 4.63 -9.41 1.39
C CYS A 112 5.39 -8.89 2.62
N TRP A 113 5.99 -9.81 3.37
CA TRP A 113 6.75 -9.50 4.58
C TRP A 113 8.23 -9.14 4.31
N GLN A 114 8.67 -9.22 3.06
CA GLN A 114 10.05 -8.85 2.71
C GLN A 114 10.20 -7.32 2.68
N PRO A 115 11.03 -6.72 3.56
CA PRO A 115 11.20 -5.27 3.63
C PRO A 115 11.60 -4.68 2.29
N GLY A 116 10.86 -3.66 1.83
CA GLY A 116 11.18 -2.95 0.59
C GLY A 116 11.12 -3.78 -0.70
N HIS A 117 10.54 -4.98 -0.68
CA HIS A 117 10.44 -5.84 -1.86
C HIS A 117 9.62 -5.19 -2.98
N PHE A 118 10.05 -5.38 -4.23
CA PHE A 118 9.41 -4.80 -5.42
C PHE A 118 8.41 -5.77 -6.09
N CYS A 119 7.57 -6.46 -5.32
CA CYS A 119 6.45 -7.23 -5.87
C CYS A 119 5.15 -6.43 -5.79
N ILE A 120 4.16 -6.86 -6.57
CA ILE A 120 2.86 -6.19 -6.63
C ILE A 120 2.13 -6.20 -5.29
N ASP A 121 2.20 -7.30 -4.57
CA ASP A 121 1.59 -7.45 -3.24
C ASP A 121 2.16 -6.44 -2.24
N ASN A 122 3.49 -6.25 -2.23
CA ASN A 122 4.15 -5.23 -1.41
C ASN A 122 3.72 -3.81 -1.81
N ALA A 123 3.65 -3.52 -3.11
CA ALA A 123 3.25 -2.20 -3.60
C ALA A 123 1.80 -1.88 -3.20
N ILE A 124 0.86 -2.80 -3.44
CA ILE A 124 -0.55 -2.62 -3.09
C ILE A 124 -0.72 -2.39 -1.58
N HIS A 125 -0.12 -3.23 -0.72
CA HIS A 125 -0.19 -3.04 0.73
C HIS A 125 0.47 -1.74 1.21
N THR A 126 1.55 -1.29 0.55
CA THR A 126 2.20 -0.01 0.89
C THR A 126 1.30 1.17 0.56
N PHE A 127 0.75 1.22 -0.67
CA PHE A 127 -0.02 2.38 -1.13
C PHE A 127 -1.48 2.37 -0.68
N ALA A 128 -2.08 1.20 -0.40
CA ALA A 128 -3.37 1.15 0.29
C ALA A 128 -3.27 1.68 1.73
N GLY A 129 -2.16 1.42 2.40
CA GLY A 129 -1.96 1.76 3.81
C GLY A 129 -2.09 0.57 4.74
N VAL A 130 -1.73 0.76 6.02
CA VAL A 130 -1.70 -0.33 7.03
C VAL A 130 -3.09 -0.92 7.33
N GLN A 131 -4.16 -0.20 7.00
CA GLN A 131 -5.54 -0.64 7.15
C GLN A 131 -5.83 -1.91 6.36
N LEU A 132 -5.29 -2.04 5.14
CA LEU A 132 -5.51 -3.20 4.28
C LEU A 132 -5.03 -4.49 4.95
N ARG A 133 -3.82 -4.49 5.52
CA ARG A 133 -3.30 -5.68 6.22
C ARG A 133 -4.15 -6.03 7.45
N LEU A 134 -4.63 -5.02 8.18
CA LEU A 134 -5.49 -5.24 9.34
C LEU A 134 -6.83 -5.87 8.94
N GLU A 135 -7.47 -5.39 7.87
CA GLU A 135 -8.69 -5.98 7.33
C GLU A 135 -8.46 -7.41 6.85
N CYS A 136 -7.41 -7.66 6.08
CA CYS A 136 -7.03 -9.00 5.63
C CYS A 136 -6.82 -9.95 6.82
N ALA A 137 -6.14 -9.51 7.87
CA ALA A 137 -5.94 -10.32 9.08
C ALA A 137 -7.26 -10.69 9.76
N GLN A 138 -8.22 -9.75 9.84
CA GLN A 138 -9.55 -10.02 10.40
C GLN A 138 -10.32 -11.04 9.55
N LEU A 139 -10.27 -10.92 8.21
CA LEU A 139 -10.90 -11.86 7.29
C LEU A 139 -10.29 -13.27 7.44
N MET A 140 -8.96 -13.36 7.48
CA MET A 140 -8.26 -14.64 7.61
C MET A 140 -8.46 -15.28 8.99
N GLN A 141 -8.50 -14.48 10.04
CA GLN A 141 -8.83 -14.95 11.39
C GLN A 141 -10.26 -15.52 11.46
N ALA A 142 -11.23 -14.84 10.85
CA ALA A 142 -12.60 -15.31 10.77
C ALA A 142 -12.73 -16.61 9.95
N GLN A 143 -11.92 -16.77 8.90
CA GLN A 143 -11.88 -17.98 8.08
C GLN A 143 -11.21 -19.17 8.80
N GLY A 144 -10.16 -18.93 9.57
CA GLY A 144 -9.45 -19.93 10.37
C GLY A 144 -8.51 -20.86 9.60
N HIS A 145 -8.27 -20.61 8.32
CA HIS A 145 -7.33 -21.36 7.47
C HIS A 145 -6.80 -20.47 6.33
N GLU A 146 -5.70 -20.86 5.70
CA GLU A 146 -5.14 -20.16 4.54
C GLU A 146 -6.12 -20.11 3.37
N GLU A 147 -6.01 -19.08 2.54
CA GLU A 147 -6.83 -18.93 1.33
C GLU A 147 -6.46 -19.98 0.29
N PRO A 148 -7.40 -20.78 -0.20
CA PRO A 148 -7.14 -21.75 -1.25
C PRO A 148 -6.75 -21.09 -2.58
N THR A 149 -5.89 -21.74 -3.35
CA THR A 149 -5.53 -21.29 -4.68
C THR A 149 -6.76 -21.11 -5.57
N GLY A 150 -6.84 -20.00 -6.28
CA GLY A 150 -7.95 -19.67 -7.18
C GLY A 150 -9.14 -19.00 -6.50
N HIS A 151 -9.10 -18.83 -5.18
CA HIS A 151 -10.08 -18.05 -4.45
C HIS A 151 -9.62 -16.61 -4.26
N ALA A 152 -10.54 -15.73 -3.92
CA ALA A 152 -10.27 -14.32 -3.66
C ALA A 152 -11.19 -13.78 -2.57
N LYS A 153 -10.75 -12.71 -1.92
CA LYS A 153 -11.53 -11.90 -0.99
C LYS A 153 -11.62 -10.47 -1.48
N ILE A 154 -12.71 -9.82 -1.18
CA ILE A 154 -12.88 -8.40 -1.43
C ILE A 154 -12.54 -7.61 -0.17
N THR A 155 -11.82 -6.52 -0.33
CA THR A 155 -11.43 -5.59 0.74
C THR A 155 -11.68 -4.16 0.32
N GLY A 156 -11.53 -3.22 1.22
CA GLY A 156 -11.43 -1.80 0.87
C GLY A 156 -10.16 -1.49 0.08
N GLY A 157 -10.22 -0.46 -0.79
CA GLY A 157 -9.05 0.06 -1.51
C GLY A 157 -8.24 1.05 -0.67
N TYR A 158 -8.87 1.68 0.33
CA TYR A 158 -8.30 2.73 1.20
C TYR A 158 -7.73 3.90 0.42
N ASN A 159 -6.40 4.01 0.29
CA ASN A 159 -5.74 5.11 -0.44
C ASN A 159 -5.49 4.81 -1.94
N LEU A 160 -6.00 3.69 -2.46
CA LEU A 160 -5.90 3.31 -3.88
C LEU A 160 -7.13 3.73 -4.67
#